data_57083d7be3f68c739225c44115ac5ca1
#
_entry.id   57083d7be3f68c739225c44115ac5ca1
#
_cell.length_a   1.000
_cell.length_b   1.000
_cell.length_c   1.000
_cell.angle_alpha   90.00
_cell.angle_beta   90.00
_cell.angle_gamma   90.00
#
_symmetry.space_group_name_H-M   'P 1'
#
loop_
_entity.id
_entity.type
_entity.pdbx_description
1 polymer ?
#
loop_
_entity_poly.entity_id
_entity_poly.type
_entity_poly.pdbx_seq_one_letter_code
_entity_poly.pdbx_strand_id
1 'polypeptide(L)'
;MELLSIIMLYAAMTARDYAYWISTGLLSLMMAGSAYMYFTSPAIAASFENLGFPGYFRIELGIAKLLGVVALLAPTPRFLKEWAYFGFIVSFVSAFIAHVAVGDPISDILPPVVALAILIVSYVTYRKRTAAQHASAERA
;
A
#
# COMPACT_ATOMS: atom_id res chain seq x y z
N MET A 1 28.27 20.30 -4.79
CA MET A 1 27.01 21.06 -4.69
C MET A 1 25.80 20.15 -4.50
N GLU A 2 25.71 19.01 -5.18
CA GLU A 2 24.57 18.07 -5.02
C GLU A 2 24.46 17.46 -3.63
N LEU A 3 25.57 17.10 -2.99
CA LEU A 3 25.57 16.50 -1.65
C LEU A 3 25.01 17.44 -0.57
N LEU A 4 25.32 18.71 -0.67
CA LEU A 4 24.81 19.76 0.24
C LEU A 4 23.31 20.00 0.05
N SER A 5 22.81 19.96 -1.19
CA SER A 5 21.38 20.08 -1.47
C SER A 5 20.60 18.86 -0.97
N ILE A 6 21.15 17.66 -1.08
CA ILE A 6 20.57 16.43 -0.54
C ILE A 6 20.53 16.50 1.00
N ILE A 7 21.62 16.92 1.65
CA ILE A 7 21.67 17.07 3.11
C ILE A 7 20.66 18.13 3.60
N MET A 8 20.55 19.26 2.90
CA MET A 8 19.55 20.29 3.21
C MET A 8 18.11 19.77 3.02
N LEU A 9 17.86 18.97 1.99
CA LEU A 9 16.57 18.34 1.75
C LEU A 9 16.19 17.39 2.89
N TYR A 10 17.12 16.55 3.34
CA TYR A 10 16.91 15.66 4.49
C TYR A 10 16.73 16.44 5.79
N ALA A 11 17.48 17.53 6.00
CA ALA A 11 17.34 18.38 7.18
C ALA A 11 15.99 19.14 7.23
N ALA A 12 15.35 19.35 6.07
CA ALA A 12 14.05 20.00 5.97
C ALA A 12 12.86 19.03 6.12
N MET A 13 13.10 17.70 6.16
CA MET A 13 12.03 16.71 6.32
C MET A 13 11.43 16.76 7.73
N THR A 14 10.11 16.85 7.80
CA THR A 14 9.37 16.82 9.06
C THR A 14 9.12 15.38 9.52
N ALA A 15 8.78 15.19 10.81
CA ALA A 15 8.37 13.87 11.34
C ALA A 15 7.22 13.25 10.51
N ARG A 16 6.33 14.07 9.97
CA ARG A 16 5.24 13.66 9.08
C ARG A 16 5.76 13.11 7.75
N ASP A 17 6.81 13.69 7.18
CA ASP A 17 7.40 13.22 5.93
C ASP A 17 8.08 11.86 6.15
N TYR A 18 8.78 11.66 7.26
CA TYR A 18 9.32 10.37 7.66
C TYR A 18 8.21 9.32 7.86
N ALA A 19 7.15 9.66 8.58
CA ALA A 19 6.02 8.75 8.80
C ALA A 19 5.36 8.34 7.47
N TYR A 20 5.19 9.29 6.53
CA TYR A 20 4.68 9.00 5.20
C TYR A 20 5.58 8.04 4.42
N TRP A 21 6.87 8.34 4.30
CA TRP A 21 7.78 7.54 3.49
C TRP A 21 8.04 6.16 4.09
N ILE A 22 8.14 6.05 5.42
CA ILE A 22 8.31 4.77 6.10
C ILE A 22 7.06 3.90 5.92
N SER A 23 5.87 4.41 6.19
CA SER A 23 4.63 3.65 6.06
C SER A 23 4.31 3.30 4.61
N THR A 24 4.52 4.23 3.67
CA THR A 24 4.30 3.98 2.24
C THR A 24 5.31 2.99 1.67
N GLY A 25 6.57 3.12 2.06
CA GLY A 25 7.63 2.19 1.67
C GLY A 25 7.40 0.78 2.21
N LEU A 26 7.02 0.65 3.48
CA LEU A 26 6.69 -0.63 4.09
C LEU A 26 5.46 -1.27 3.43
N LEU A 27 4.39 -0.50 3.22
CA LEU A 27 3.20 -0.96 2.51
C LEU A 27 3.54 -1.44 1.10
N SER A 28 4.33 -0.67 0.37
CA SER A 28 4.75 -1.00 -1.01
C SER A 28 5.59 -2.27 -1.05
N LEU A 29 6.52 -2.46 -0.11
CA LEU A 29 7.32 -3.67 0.02
C LEU A 29 6.45 -4.90 0.33
N MET A 30 5.51 -4.77 1.26
CA MET A 30 4.55 -5.84 1.59
C MET A 30 3.70 -6.20 0.37
N MET A 31 3.21 -5.22 -0.38
CA MET A 31 2.35 -5.46 -1.55
C MET A 31 3.14 -6.05 -2.73
N ALA A 32 4.36 -5.59 -2.99
CA ALA A 32 5.23 -6.17 -4.01
C ALA A 32 5.61 -7.63 -3.67
N GLY A 33 5.97 -7.91 -2.41
CA GLY A 33 6.24 -9.27 -1.93
C GLY A 33 5.02 -10.17 -2.03
N SER A 34 3.85 -9.67 -1.62
CA SER A 34 2.57 -10.39 -1.78
C SER A 34 2.25 -10.69 -3.24
N ALA A 35 2.42 -9.71 -4.14
CA ALA A 35 2.21 -9.93 -5.57
C ALA A 35 3.16 -10.99 -6.14
N TYR A 36 4.44 -10.96 -5.76
CA TYR A 36 5.40 -11.99 -6.14
C TYR A 36 4.94 -13.39 -5.70
N MET A 37 4.49 -13.55 -4.46
CA MET A 37 3.94 -14.80 -3.94
C MET A 37 2.67 -15.23 -4.69
N TYR A 38 1.83 -14.29 -5.13
CA TYR A 38 0.64 -14.58 -5.94
C TYR A 38 0.98 -15.22 -7.28
N PHE A 39 2.12 -14.87 -7.87
CA PHE A 39 2.56 -15.44 -9.15
C PHE A 39 3.31 -16.77 -9.00
N THR A 40 4.02 -16.99 -7.89
CA THR A 40 5.02 -18.03 -7.77
C THR A 40 4.70 -19.13 -6.76
N SER A 41 3.85 -18.87 -5.74
CA SER A 41 3.62 -19.79 -4.63
C SER A 41 2.44 -20.73 -4.88
N PRO A 42 2.66 -22.06 -4.94
CA PRO A 42 1.58 -23.05 -4.98
C PRO A 42 0.67 -23.01 -3.75
N ALA A 43 1.24 -22.70 -2.57
CA ALA A 43 0.47 -22.57 -1.33
C ALA A 43 -0.54 -21.43 -1.41
N ILE A 44 -0.14 -20.28 -1.98
CA ILE A 44 -1.06 -19.17 -2.22
C ILE A 44 -2.13 -19.52 -3.25
N ALA A 45 -1.78 -20.26 -4.30
CA ALA A 45 -2.76 -20.75 -5.27
C ALA A 45 -3.82 -21.62 -4.59
N ALA A 46 -3.41 -22.57 -3.76
CA ALA A 46 -4.32 -23.41 -2.98
C ALA A 46 -5.20 -22.60 -1.99
N SER A 47 -4.63 -21.56 -1.38
CA SER A 47 -5.40 -20.67 -0.50
C SER A 47 -6.53 -19.94 -1.25
N PHE A 48 -6.26 -19.44 -2.47
CA PHE A 48 -7.30 -18.82 -3.30
C PHE A 48 -8.41 -19.80 -3.68
N GLU A 49 -8.07 -21.04 -4.01
CA GLU A 49 -9.04 -22.08 -4.29
C GLU A 49 -9.90 -22.41 -3.06
N ASN A 50 -9.29 -22.52 -1.87
CA ASN A 50 -10.01 -22.72 -0.62
C ASN A 50 -10.97 -21.57 -0.27
N LEU A 51 -10.58 -20.33 -0.62
CA LEU A 51 -11.42 -19.15 -0.48
C LEU A 51 -12.52 -19.06 -1.55
N GLY A 52 -12.55 -19.97 -2.52
CA GLY A 52 -13.52 -20.00 -3.60
C GLY A 52 -13.24 -19.04 -4.76
N PHE A 53 -12.02 -18.52 -4.85
CA PHE A 53 -11.62 -17.62 -5.95
C PHE A 53 -11.02 -18.40 -7.12
N PRO A 54 -11.36 -18.05 -8.38
CA PRO A 54 -10.75 -18.65 -9.55
C PRO A 54 -9.27 -18.24 -9.71
N GLY A 55 -8.47 -19.11 -10.33
CA GLY A 55 -7.02 -18.89 -10.47
C GLY A 55 -6.64 -17.60 -11.22
N TYR A 56 -7.44 -17.18 -12.22
CA TYR A 56 -7.19 -15.93 -12.94
C TYR A 56 -7.32 -14.70 -12.03
N PHE A 57 -8.24 -14.72 -11.06
CA PHE A 57 -8.45 -13.62 -10.12
C PHE A 57 -7.20 -13.36 -9.27
N ARG A 58 -6.49 -14.42 -8.87
CA ARG A 58 -5.20 -14.31 -8.18
C ARG A 58 -4.17 -13.54 -9.00
N ILE A 59 -4.08 -13.83 -10.29
CA ILE A 59 -3.16 -13.15 -11.21
C ILE A 59 -3.54 -11.69 -11.40
N GLU A 60 -4.82 -11.40 -11.65
CA GLU A 60 -5.33 -10.03 -11.78
C GLU A 60 -5.05 -9.20 -10.53
N LEU A 61 -5.29 -9.77 -9.35
CA LEU A 61 -5.06 -9.11 -8.09
C LEU A 61 -3.57 -8.85 -7.83
N GLY A 62 -2.69 -9.77 -8.24
CA GLY A 62 -1.24 -9.59 -8.22
C GLY A 62 -0.79 -8.41 -9.09
N ILE A 63 -1.31 -8.32 -10.32
CA ILE A 63 -1.04 -7.19 -11.23
C ILE A 63 -1.56 -5.89 -10.63
N ALA A 64 -2.80 -5.87 -10.11
CA ALA A 64 -3.40 -4.70 -9.49
C ALA A 64 -2.57 -4.19 -8.30
N LYS A 65 -2.01 -5.09 -7.48
CA LYS A 65 -1.09 -4.72 -6.38
C LYS A 65 0.18 -4.03 -6.89
N LEU A 66 0.80 -4.54 -7.95
CA LEU A 66 1.99 -3.92 -8.53
C LEU A 66 1.68 -2.54 -9.12
N LEU A 67 0.56 -2.38 -9.83
CA LEU A 67 0.10 -1.09 -10.33
C LEU A 67 -0.17 -0.10 -9.19
N GLY A 68 -0.76 -0.57 -8.09
CA GLY A 68 -0.96 0.23 -6.88
C GLY A 68 0.35 0.69 -6.26
N VAL A 69 1.34 -0.19 -6.16
CA VAL A 69 2.70 0.15 -5.67
C VAL A 69 3.33 1.23 -6.55
N VAL A 70 3.29 1.07 -7.87
CA VAL A 70 3.79 2.07 -8.81
C VAL A 70 3.07 3.41 -8.61
N ALA A 71 1.74 3.40 -8.49
CA ALA A 71 0.95 4.61 -8.28
C ALA A 71 1.30 5.33 -6.97
N LEU A 72 1.63 4.60 -5.90
CA LEU A 72 2.03 5.20 -4.63
C LEU A 72 3.45 5.78 -4.64
N LEU A 73 4.40 5.09 -5.27
CA LEU A 73 5.83 5.45 -5.23
C LEU A 73 6.22 6.45 -6.32
N ALA A 74 5.61 6.35 -7.51
CA ALA A 74 5.93 7.24 -8.63
C ALA A 74 5.30 8.63 -8.44
N PRO A 75 5.81 9.66 -9.15
CA PRO A 75 5.23 11.02 -9.17
C PRO A 75 3.95 11.06 -10.01
N THR A 76 2.95 10.29 -9.61
CA THR A 76 1.67 10.18 -10.29
C THR A 76 0.70 11.28 -9.86
N PRO A 77 -0.30 11.63 -10.70
CA PRO A 77 -1.35 12.55 -10.35
C PRO A 77 -2.09 12.11 -9.08
N ARG A 78 -2.60 13.09 -8.33
CA ARG A 78 -3.28 12.86 -7.04
C ARG A 78 -4.41 11.83 -7.14
N PHE A 79 -5.22 11.88 -8.20
CA PHE A 79 -6.35 10.95 -8.37
C PHE A 79 -5.89 9.48 -8.47
N LEU A 80 -4.75 9.20 -9.12
CA LEU A 80 -4.21 7.84 -9.20
C LEU A 80 -3.73 7.34 -7.84
N LYS A 81 -3.13 8.20 -7.01
CA LYS A 81 -2.78 7.84 -5.63
C LYS A 81 -4.02 7.54 -4.78
N GLU A 82 -5.05 8.37 -4.88
CA GLU A 82 -6.32 8.15 -4.18
C GLU A 82 -6.98 6.82 -4.62
N TRP A 83 -6.95 6.50 -5.91
CA TRP A 83 -7.45 5.24 -6.42
C TRP A 83 -6.64 4.03 -5.92
N ALA A 84 -5.32 4.16 -5.86
CA ALA A 84 -4.46 3.11 -5.32
C ALA A 84 -4.75 2.84 -3.84
N TYR A 85 -4.87 3.88 -3.02
CA TYR A 85 -5.27 3.76 -1.62
C TYR A 85 -6.64 3.10 -1.46
N PHE A 86 -7.63 3.55 -2.23
CA PHE A 86 -8.97 2.96 -2.19
C PHE A 86 -8.97 1.49 -2.61
N GLY A 87 -8.27 1.15 -3.70
CA GLY A 87 -8.13 -0.22 -4.17
C GLY A 87 -7.50 -1.15 -3.13
N PHE A 88 -6.47 -0.68 -2.43
CA PHE A 88 -5.85 -1.44 -1.33
C PHE A 88 -6.78 -1.59 -0.12
N ILE A 89 -7.55 -0.55 0.24
CA ILE A 89 -8.56 -0.66 1.31
C ILE A 89 -9.56 -1.76 0.97
N VAL A 90 -10.14 -1.72 -0.23
CA VAL A 90 -11.09 -2.74 -0.68
C VAL A 90 -10.45 -4.13 -0.67
N SER A 91 -9.22 -4.27 -1.16
CA SER A 91 -8.49 -5.54 -1.19
C SER A 91 -8.27 -6.12 0.21
N PHE A 92 -7.84 -5.30 1.18
CA PHE A 92 -7.57 -5.78 2.55
C PHE A 92 -8.85 -6.11 3.31
N VAL A 93 -9.89 -5.29 3.16
CA VAL A 93 -11.21 -5.57 3.76
C VAL A 93 -11.81 -6.85 3.16
N SER A 94 -11.73 -7.03 1.85
CA SER A 94 -12.22 -8.24 1.18
C SER A 94 -11.43 -9.48 1.60
N ALA A 95 -10.10 -9.38 1.73
CA ALA A 95 -9.27 -10.48 2.22
C ALA A 95 -9.63 -10.86 3.66
N PHE A 96 -9.80 -9.87 4.54
CA PHE A 96 -10.25 -10.10 5.91
C PHE A 96 -11.59 -10.84 5.95
N ILE A 97 -12.58 -10.35 5.19
CA ILE A 97 -13.92 -10.98 5.13
C ILE A 97 -13.81 -12.41 4.60
N ALA A 98 -13.04 -12.65 3.55
CA ALA A 98 -12.88 -13.96 2.95
C ALA A 98 -12.28 -14.98 3.94
N HIS A 99 -11.20 -14.64 4.63
CA HIS A 99 -10.56 -15.50 5.63
C HIS A 99 -11.51 -15.79 6.82
N VAL A 100 -12.23 -14.79 7.31
CA VAL A 100 -13.23 -14.98 8.38
C VAL A 100 -14.37 -15.87 7.92
N ALA A 101 -14.86 -15.70 6.70
CA ALA A 101 -16.00 -16.46 6.18
C ALA A 101 -15.72 -17.95 6.03
N VAL A 102 -14.48 -18.34 5.72
CA VAL A 102 -14.09 -19.76 5.61
C VAL A 102 -13.56 -20.35 6.94
N GLY A 103 -13.43 -19.52 7.98
CA GLY A 103 -12.96 -19.95 9.30
C GLY A 103 -11.46 -20.20 9.39
N ASP A 104 -10.67 -19.48 8.62
CA ASP A 104 -9.22 -19.57 8.65
C ASP A 104 -8.62 -19.19 10.02
N PRO A 105 -7.44 -19.70 10.36
CA PRO A 105 -6.78 -19.38 11.60
C PRO A 105 -6.37 -17.90 11.67
N ILE A 106 -6.18 -17.38 12.88
CA ILE A 106 -5.82 -15.98 13.12
C ILE A 106 -4.54 -15.55 12.38
N SER A 107 -3.63 -16.48 12.12
CA SER A 107 -2.41 -16.25 11.33
C SER A 107 -2.69 -15.76 9.90
N ASP A 108 -3.80 -16.15 9.32
CA ASP A 108 -4.20 -15.80 7.95
C ASP A 108 -5.12 -14.58 7.93
N ILE A 109 -5.84 -14.33 9.02
CA ILE A 109 -6.70 -13.17 9.22
C ILE A 109 -5.88 -11.91 9.56
N LEU A 110 -4.79 -12.06 10.30
CA LEU A 110 -4.00 -10.94 10.83
C LEU A 110 -3.26 -10.11 9.75
N PRO A 111 -2.64 -10.70 8.72
CA PRO A 111 -1.89 -9.94 7.71
C PRO A 111 -2.68 -8.83 7.01
N PRO A 112 -3.92 -9.04 6.52
CA PRO A 112 -4.70 -7.96 5.92
C PRO A 112 -5.06 -6.86 6.92
N VAL A 113 -5.26 -7.18 8.21
CA VAL A 113 -5.52 -6.18 9.26
C VAL A 113 -4.30 -5.31 9.51
N VAL A 114 -3.12 -5.91 9.62
CA VAL A 114 -1.84 -5.18 9.78
C VAL A 114 -1.58 -4.29 8.56
N ALA A 115 -1.77 -4.82 7.35
CA ALA A 115 -1.60 -4.06 6.12
C ALA A 115 -2.56 -2.87 6.06
N LEU A 116 -3.81 -3.04 6.49
CA LEU A 116 -4.80 -1.96 6.57
C LEU A 116 -4.37 -0.87 7.57
N ALA A 117 -3.85 -1.25 8.73
CA ALA A 117 -3.34 -0.29 9.72
C ALA A 117 -2.18 0.56 9.15
N ILE A 118 -1.21 -0.07 8.50
CA ILE A 118 -0.08 0.61 7.84
C ILE A 118 -0.59 1.54 6.73
N LEU A 119 -1.56 1.08 5.94
CA LEU A 119 -2.18 1.87 4.88
C LEU A 119 -2.87 3.11 5.44
N ILE A 120 -3.59 3.00 6.55
CA ILE A 120 -4.25 4.15 7.20
C ILE A 120 -3.21 5.20 7.62
N VAL A 121 -2.10 4.79 8.22
CA VAL A 121 -1.00 5.70 8.59
C VAL A 121 -0.43 6.37 7.34
N SER A 122 -0.15 5.60 6.28
CA SER A 122 0.35 6.12 5.01
C SER A 122 -0.62 7.14 4.40
N TYR A 123 -1.90 6.82 4.35
CA TYR A 123 -2.93 7.69 3.77
C TYR A 123 -3.14 8.99 4.55
N VAL A 124 -3.23 8.90 5.89
CA VAL A 124 -3.40 10.08 6.74
C VAL A 124 -2.20 11.03 6.62
N THR A 125 -0.99 10.49 6.63
CA THR A 125 0.22 11.29 6.46
C THR A 125 0.35 11.86 5.05
N TYR A 126 -0.04 11.12 4.02
CA TYR A 126 -0.15 11.60 2.65
C TYR A 126 -1.08 12.83 2.55
N ARG A 127 -2.29 12.74 3.09
CA ARG A 127 -3.28 13.82 3.08
C ARG A 127 -2.77 15.07 3.79
N LYS A 128 -2.18 14.92 4.98
CA LYS A 128 -1.60 16.01 5.75
C LYS A 128 -0.42 16.69 5.03
N ARG A 129 0.42 15.87 4.36
CA ARG A 129 1.56 16.37 3.58
C ARG A 129 1.11 17.19 2.38
N THR A 130 0.14 16.69 1.63
CA THR A 130 -0.42 17.39 0.46
C THR A 130 -1.08 18.70 0.85
N ALA A 131 -1.86 18.74 1.93
CA ALA A 131 -2.49 19.95 2.44
C ALA A 131 -1.45 21.04 2.84
N ALA A 132 -0.35 20.63 3.47
CA ALA A 132 0.71 21.55 3.84
C ALA A 132 1.45 22.14 2.63
N GLN A 133 1.65 21.33 1.57
CA GLN A 133 2.26 21.80 0.32
C GLN A 133 1.39 22.83 -0.40
N HIS A 134 0.08 22.63 -0.45
CA HIS A 134 -0.85 23.61 -1.01
C HIS A 134 -0.85 24.92 -0.23
N ALA A 135 -0.92 24.85 1.10
CA ALA A 135 -0.89 26.06 1.94
C ALA A 135 0.42 26.85 1.82
N SER A 136 1.54 26.20 1.55
CA SER A 136 2.82 26.86 1.31
C SER A 136 2.89 27.52 -0.07
N ALA A 137 2.29 26.90 -1.09
CA ALA A 137 2.24 27.46 -2.45
C ALA A 137 1.34 28.70 -2.54
N GLU A 138 0.25 28.75 -1.75
CA GLU A 138 -0.65 29.91 -1.71
C GLU A 138 -0.04 31.14 -1.02
N ARG A 139 1.00 30.94 -0.22
CA ARG A 139 1.70 32.03 0.52
C ARG A 139 2.93 32.58 -0.21
N ALA A 140 3.37 31.93 -1.26
CA ALA A 140 4.53 32.31 -2.07
C ALA A 140 4.15 33.18 -3.28
#